data_0d31fe2a98a7be850b6fde6ce40b2301
#
_entry.id   0d31fe2a98a7be850b6fde6ce40b2301
#
_cell.length_a   1.000
_cell.length_b   1.000
_cell.length_c   1.000
_cell.angle_alpha   90.00
_cell.angle_beta   90.00
_cell.angle_gamma   90.00
#
_symmetry.space_group_name_H-M   'P 1'
#
loop_
_entity.id
_entity.type
_entity.pdbx_description
1 polymer ?
#
loop_
_entity_poly.entity_id
_entity_poly.type
_entity_poly.pdbx_seq_one_letter_code
_entity_poly.pdbx_strand_id
1 'polypeptide(L)'
;MWLFVSLPLFAGVQDAKTAVRGSEKVRILLLVDCSRSMWERWQSDSKIKVTQRVLLHFLDSVPDNSGVEVAMRVFGHLNQNSYGTRLECPFEPNNHYQLQSKIKTLVPNGGCSAATALDGAVGDFPVGDSSRNVIFVITDGSNGGSNICEVAGKIQQSGRVVRTFILNIAAGTRKNATLDCAGTVIPIENEESFAGELQQLFHAARSESRVTVCLTTGEGEKYVDDVPVVFYDRQNRKPVYTRIYAGRRAADTLTVDPLIDYDVEVNTRPSIVFRNRTFRADRVYTLASVVEEGRLCVRREDKRVVWSVPDYPVVVRQSGKAEMAGTQMLGDSVKYLAGVYDVEILSTPPIAINNVEIRKDAVTELAIPAPGMLMIERMKARRQVSVFEMRDGRMQLVREFVPNPAGENLILMPGDYILLVRPSAKEKNRETRSLSATIASGKQTAIKIE
;
A
#
# COMPACT_ATOMS: atom_id res chain seq x y z
N MET A 1 -7.60 28.54 -19.56
CA MET A 1 -7.83 27.10 -19.77
C MET A 1 -7.65 26.43 -18.41
N TRP A 2 -8.75 26.21 -17.73
CA TRP A 2 -8.81 25.68 -16.37
C TRP A 2 -8.72 24.17 -16.45
N LEU A 3 -7.65 23.59 -15.94
CA LEU A 3 -7.57 22.15 -15.69
C LEU A 3 -8.30 21.87 -14.37
N PHE A 4 -9.53 21.40 -14.50
CA PHE A 4 -10.22 20.72 -13.41
C PHE A 4 -9.49 19.41 -13.13
N VAL A 5 -8.70 19.37 -12.06
CA VAL A 5 -8.31 18.10 -11.47
C VAL A 5 -9.52 17.57 -10.73
N SER A 6 -10.27 16.71 -11.42
CA SER A 6 -11.32 15.92 -10.78
C SER A 6 -10.65 14.98 -9.79
N LEU A 7 -10.83 15.25 -8.50
CA LEU A 7 -10.68 14.23 -7.44
C LEU A 7 -11.59 13.06 -7.83
N PRO A 8 -11.11 11.81 -7.78
CA PRO A 8 -11.99 10.68 -7.96
C PRO A 8 -13.01 10.71 -6.82
N LEU A 9 -14.30 10.89 -7.18
CA LEU A 9 -15.40 10.51 -6.33
C LEU A 9 -15.09 9.09 -5.83
N PHE A 10 -15.09 8.91 -4.53
CA PHE A 10 -15.18 7.60 -3.91
C PHE A 10 -16.48 6.96 -4.41
N ALA A 11 -16.35 6.22 -5.52
CA ALA A 11 -17.39 5.28 -5.94
C ALA A 11 -17.61 4.34 -4.75
N GLY A 12 -18.87 4.22 -4.37
CA GLY A 12 -19.32 3.55 -3.16
C GLY A 12 -18.50 2.31 -2.82
N VAL A 13 -17.95 2.32 -1.61
CA VAL A 13 -17.49 1.12 -0.95
C VAL A 13 -18.74 0.26 -0.82
N GLN A 14 -18.93 -0.66 -1.77
CA GLN A 14 -19.83 -1.77 -1.55
C GLN A 14 -19.34 -2.43 -0.27
N ASP A 15 -20.20 -2.46 0.73
CA ASP A 15 -20.03 -3.30 1.90
C ASP A 15 -19.54 -4.65 1.43
N ALA A 16 -18.25 -4.93 1.61
CA ALA A 16 -17.72 -6.27 1.45
C ALA A 16 -18.50 -7.09 2.47
N LYS A 17 -19.53 -7.76 1.99
CA LYS A 17 -20.36 -8.65 2.78
C LYS A 17 -19.41 -9.44 3.65
N THR A 18 -19.55 -9.28 4.95
CA THR A 18 -19.02 -10.19 5.95
C THR A 18 -19.73 -11.51 5.76
N ALA A 19 -19.39 -12.22 4.68
CA ALA A 19 -19.75 -13.59 4.53
C ALA A 19 -18.99 -14.32 5.64
N VAL A 20 -19.72 -14.78 6.63
CA VAL A 20 -19.30 -15.93 7.43
C VAL A 20 -18.97 -16.99 6.38
N ARG A 21 -17.68 -17.21 6.09
CA ARG A 21 -17.20 -18.23 5.14
C ARG A 21 -17.37 -19.60 5.79
N GLY A 22 -18.62 -20.01 5.94
CA GLY A 22 -18.94 -21.40 6.21
C GLY A 22 -18.61 -22.23 4.97
N SER A 23 -17.65 -23.16 5.09
CA SER A 23 -17.27 -24.20 4.09
C SER A 23 -16.95 -23.67 2.68
N GLU A 24 -16.05 -22.71 2.56
CA GLU A 24 -15.49 -22.37 1.26
C GLU A 24 -14.63 -23.56 0.75
N LYS A 25 -14.90 -24.02 -0.47
CA LYS A 25 -14.14 -25.09 -1.11
C LYS A 25 -12.67 -24.68 -1.24
N VAL A 26 -11.75 -25.54 -0.83
CA VAL A 26 -10.30 -25.28 -0.93
C VAL A 26 -9.73 -26.12 -2.08
N ARG A 27 -8.98 -25.48 -2.97
CA ARG A 27 -8.24 -26.14 -4.04
C ARG A 27 -6.76 -25.97 -3.88
N ILE A 28 -6.04 -27.08 -3.84
CA ILE A 28 -4.60 -27.13 -3.71
C ILE A 28 -4.01 -27.71 -4.99
N LEU A 29 -3.27 -26.88 -5.74
CA LEU A 29 -2.50 -27.36 -6.87
C LEU A 29 -1.08 -27.68 -6.43
N LEU A 30 -0.72 -28.95 -6.48
CA LEU A 30 0.66 -29.40 -6.30
C LEU A 30 1.42 -29.19 -7.62
N LEU A 31 2.43 -28.35 -7.63
CA LEU A 31 3.30 -28.06 -8.76
C LEU A 31 4.66 -28.71 -8.50
N VAL A 32 4.89 -29.90 -9.08
CA VAL A 32 6.01 -30.76 -8.71
C VAL A 32 7.13 -30.69 -9.74
N ASP A 33 8.32 -30.40 -9.25
CA ASP A 33 9.56 -30.45 -10.03
C ASP A 33 9.98 -31.88 -10.28
N CYS A 34 10.14 -32.24 -11.52
CA CYS A 34 10.69 -33.50 -12.02
C CYS A 34 11.85 -33.27 -12.98
N SER A 35 12.63 -32.23 -12.75
CA SER A 35 13.88 -31.99 -13.48
C SER A 35 14.99 -32.96 -13.04
N ARG A 36 16.05 -33.03 -13.84
CA ARG A 36 17.17 -33.96 -13.59
C ARG A 36 17.84 -33.76 -12.23
N SER A 37 17.89 -32.52 -11.72
CA SER A 37 18.45 -32.23 -10.40
C SER A 37 17.71 -32.93 -9.24
N MET A 38 16.45 -33.29 -9.47
CA MET A 38 15.67 -34.06 -8.49
C MET A 38 16.16 -35.50 -8.32
N TRP A 39 17.06 -36.01 -9.16
CA TRP A 39 17.78 -37.28 -8.96
C TRP A 39 18.91 -37.15 -7.93
N GLU A 40 19.38 -35.98 -7.63
CA GLU A 40 20.43 -35.80 -6.65
C GLU A 40 20.03 -36.35 -5.28
N ARG A 41 21.03 -36.93 -4.60
CA ARG A 41 20.83 -37.48 -3.26
C ARG A 41 20.56 -36.38 -2.24
N TRP A 42 19.55 -36.56 -1.44
CA TRP A 42 19.19 -35.67 -0.35
C TRP A 42 18.58 -36.47 0.80
N GLN A 43 19.15 -36.31 2.01
CA GLN A 43 18.73 -37.05 3.20
C GLN A 43 18.76 -38.59 2.98
N SER A 44 17.63 -39.25 3.13
CA SER A 44 17.53 -40.72 3.09
C SER A 44 17.60 -41.30 1.67
N ASP A 45 17.29 -40.49 0.62
CA ASP A 45 17.17 -40.99 -0.77
C ASP A 45 17.45 -39.84 -1.78
N SER A 46 17.06 -40.00 -3.04
CA SER A 46 17.03 -38.88 -3.99
C SER A 46 15.89 -37.93 -3.68
N LYS A 47 16.06 -36.63 -4.05
CA LYS A 47 15.04 -35.58 -3.83
C LYS A 47 13.65 -36.03 -4.31
N ILE A 48 13.58 -36.65 -5.50
CA ILE A 48 12.29 -37.10 -6.04
C ILE A 48 11.69 -38.24 -5.21
N LYS A 49 12.49 -39.17 -4.69
CA LYS A 49 11.99 -40.28 -3.87
C LYS A 49 11.47 -39.78 -2.53
N VAL A 50 12.18 -38.84 -1.93
CA VAL A 50 11.70 -38.17 -0.72
C VAL A 50 10.41 -37.41 -1.01
N THR A 51 10.34 -36.65 -2.12
CA THR A 51 9.13 -35.93 -2.53
C THR A 51 7.95 -36.88 -2.72
N GLN A 52 8.14 -38.00 -3.42
CA GLN A 52 7.09 -38.99 -3.59
C GLN A 52 6.55 -39.49 -2.24
N ARG A 53 7.43 -39.83 -1.30
CA ARG A 53 7.07 -40.35 0.02
C ARG A 53 6.29 -39.33 0.85
N VAL A 54 6.78 -38.07 0.88
CA VAL A 54 6.11 -36.97 1.61
C VAL A 54 4.76 -36.65 1.00
N LEU A 55 4.64 -36.60 -0.34
CA LEU A 55 3.36 -36.32 -1.00
C LEU A 55 2.35 -37.44 -0.82
N LEU A 56 2.76 -38.70 -0.80
CA LEU A 56 1.88 -39.81 -0.51
C LEU A 56 1.34 -39.71 0.92
N HIS A 57 2.19 -39.48 1.89
CA HIS A 57 1.78 -39.27 3.28
C HIS A 57 0.86 -38.02 3.44
N PHE A 58 1.16 -36.96 2.72
CA PHE A 58 0.28 -35.78 2.67
C PHE A 58 -1.12 -36.13 2.18
N LEU A 59 -1.23 -36.85 1.07
CA LEU A 59 -2.53 -37.26 0.53
C LEU A 59 -3.33 -38.11 1.51
N ASP A 60 -2.67 -39.03 2.23
CA ASP A 60 -3.33 -39.82 3.27
C ASP A 60 -3.91 -38.97 4.41
N SER A 61 -3.40 -37.77 4.60
CA SER A 61 -3.92 -36.82 5.59
C SER A 61 -5.07 -35.94 5.09
N VAL A 62 -5.38 -35.96 3.79
CA VAL A 62 -6.50 -35.19 3.20
C VAL A 62 -7.77 -36.01 3.38
N PRO A 63 -8.75 -35.60 4.21
CA PRO A 63 -9.95 -36.39 4.45
C PRO A 63 -10.86 -36.42 3.22
N ASP A 64 -11.46 -37.53 2.97
CA ASP A 64 -12.52 -37.66 1.97
C ASP A 64 -13.69 -36.73 2.32
N ASN A 65 -14.32 -36.13 1.32
CA ASN A 65 -15.46 -35.21 1.47
C ASN A 65 -15.18 -33.96 2.35
N SER A 66 -13.93 -33.59 2.49
CA SER A 66 -13.50 -32.43 3.34
C SER A 66 -13.74 -31.06 2.70
N GLY A 67 -14.32 -30.99 1.49
CA GLY A 67 -14.38 -29.74 0.73
C GLY A 67 -13.03 -29.31 0.14
N VAL A 68 -12.02 -30.20 0.20
CA VAL A 68 -10.69 -29.98 -0.37
C VAL A 68 -10.56 -30.76 -1.67
N GLU A 69 -10.17 -30.08 -2.74
CA GLU A 69 -9.77 -30.71 -4.00
C GLU A 69 -8.27 -30.52 -4.22
N VAL A 70 -7.60 -31.60 -4.58
CA VAL A 70 -6.16 -31.57 -4.90
C VAL A 70 -5.96 -31.89 -6.36
N ALA A 71 -5.15 -31.10 -7.04
CA ALA A 71 -4.70 -31.38 -8.41
C ALA A 71 -3.16 -31.42 -8.45
N MET A 72 -2.59 -31.99 -9.48
CA MET A 72 -1.15 -32.08 -9.65
C MET A 72 -0.72 -31.72 -11.07
N ARG A 73 0.10 -30.70 -11.18
CA ARG A 73 0.87 -30.34 -12.39
C ARG A 73 2.32 -30.70 -12.17
N VAL A 74 2.96 -31.27 -13.17
CA VAL A 74 4.37 -31.68 -13.12
C VAL A 74 5.15 -30.96 -14.21
N PHE A 75 6.37 -30.59 -13.93
CA PHE A 75 7.29 -29.98 -14.90
C PHE A 75 8.68 -30.67 -14.87
N GLY A 76 9.38 -30.62 -15.99
CA GLY A 76 10.69 -31.24 -16.11
C GLY A 76 10.67 -32.76 -16.31
N HIS A 77 9.52 -33.37 -16.60
CA HIS A 77 9.40 -34.85 -16.76
C HIS A 77 9.21 -35.30 -18.21
N LEU A 78 8.84 -34.38 -19.14
CA LEU A 78 8.32 -34.79 -20.45
C LEU A 78 9.42 -35.22 -21.44
N ASN A 79 10.54 -34.52 -21.51
CA ASN A 79 11.63 -34.86 -22.44
C ASN A 79 12.95 -34.26 -21.94
N GLN A 80 14.08 -34.89 -22.30
CA GLN A 80 15.40 -34.45 -21.87
C GLN A 80 15.76 -33.00 -22.23
N ASN A 81 15.18 -32.48 -23.30
CA ASN A 81 15.42 -31.10 -23.78
C ASN A 81 14.21 -30.18 -23.65
N SER A 82 13.16 -30.60 -22.96
CA SER A 82 11.90 -29.85 -22.83
C SER A 82 11.76 -29.21 -21.47
N TYR A 83 11.48 -27.89 -21.46
CA TYR A 83 11.02 -27.17 -20.28
C TYR A 83 9.48 -27.29 -20.12
N GLY A 84 8.89 -28.34 -20.68
CA GLY A 84 7.44 -28.56 -20.71
C GLY A 84 6.86 -28.88 -19.34
N THR A 85 5.59 -28.56 -19.20
CA THR A 85 4.78 -28.85 -18.02
C THR A 85 3.43 -29.44 -18.42
N ARG A 86 2.85 -30.29 -17.59
CA ARG A 86 1.54 -30.90 -17.84
C ARG A 86 0.75 -31.06 -16.56
N LEU A 87 -0.56 -30.80 -16.63
CA LEU A 87 -1.52 -31.18 -15.61
C LEU A 87 -1.73 -32.71 -15.67
N GLU A 88 -1.17 -33.42 -14.69
CA GLU A 88 -1.23 -34.88 -14.62
C GLU A 88 -2.51 -35.40 -13.97
N CYS A 89 -3.01 -34.65 -12.98
CA CYS A 89 -4.27 -34.91 -12.30
C CYS A 89 -5.03 -33.61 -12.15
N PRO A 90 -6.20 -33.44 -12.80
CA PRO A 90 -7.05 -32.27 -12.65
C PRO A 90 -7.77 -32.24 -11.30
N PHE A 91 -8.41 -31.10 -10.97
CA PHE A 91 -9.31 -31.00 -9.83
C PHE A 91 -10.57 -31.80 -10.09
N GLU A 92 -10.67 -32.95 -9.46
CA GLU A 92 -11.82 -33.86 -9.52
C GLU A 92 -12.13 -34.39 -8.12
N PRO A 93 -13.40 -34.64 -7.80
CA PRO A 93 -13.77 -35.34 -6.57
C PRO A 93 -13.17 -36.74 -6.53
N ASN A 94 -12.67 -37.16 -5.37
CA ASN A 94 -12.18 -38.52 -5.12
C ASN A 94 -11.03 -39.00 -6.04
N ASN A 95 -10.19 -38.06 -6.52
CA ASN A 95 -9.05 -38.40 -7.39
C ASN A 95 -7.80 -38.89 -6.63
N HIS A 96 -7.91 -39.20 -5.33
CA HIS A 96 -6.81 -39.65 -4.47
C HIS A 96 -6.01 -40.80 -5.07
N TYR A 97 -6.71 -41.83 -5.55
CA TYR A 97 -6.05 -42.99 -6.16
C TYR A 97 -5.23 -42.61 -7.41
N GLN A 98 -5.78 -41.73 -8.24
CA GLN A 98 -5.10 -41.23 -9.43
C GLN A 98 -3.84 -40.42 -9.05
N LEU A 99 -3.95 -39.53 -8.06
CA LEU A 99 -2.82 -38.75 -7.53
C LEU A 99 -1.75 -39.70 -6.98
N GLN A 100 -2.10 -40.65 -6.13
CA GLN A 100 -1.14 -41.59 -5.56
C GLN A 100 -0.43 -42.41 -6.65
N SER A 101 -1.18 -42.91 -7.65
CA SER A 101 -0.62 -43.65 -8.79
C SER A 101 0.38 -42.80 -9.58
N LYS A 102 0.02 -41.57 -9.88
CA LYS A 102 0.87 -40.64 -10.61
C LYS A 102 2.12 -40.25 -9.82
N ILE A 103 2.00 -39.94 -8.53
CA ILE A 103 3.14 -39.63 -7.66
C ILE A 103 4.16 -40.78 -7.65
N LYS A 104 3.70 -42.03 -7.52
CA LYS A 104 4.59 -43.20 -7.52
C LYS A 104 5.36 -43.39 -8.82
N THR A 105 4.83 -42.87 -9.94
CA THR A 105 5.43 -43.02 -11.29
C THR A 105 6.20 -41.81 -11.75
N LEU A 106 6.38 -40.75 -10.92
CA LEU A 106 7.17 -39.59 -11.26
C LEU A 106 8.65 -39.96 -11.48
N VAL A 107 9.17 -39.63 -12.65
CA VAL A 107 10.57 -39.87 -13.03
C VAL A 107 11.17 -38.59 -13.59
N PRO A 108 12.20 -38.04 -12.95
CA PRO A 108 12.90 -36.87 -13.45
C PRO A 108 13.57 -37.14 -14.80
N ASN A 109 13.37 -36.26 -15.77
CA ASN A 109 13.88 -36.49 -17.12
C ASN A 109 14.38 -35.22 -17.84
N GLY A 110 13.70 -34.08 -17.66
CA GLY A 110 13.94 -32.88 -18.47
C GLY A 110 14.61 -31.74 -17.73
N GLY A 111 14.57 -30.58 -18.36
CA GLY A 111 14.93 -29.31 -17.72
C GLY A 111 13.84 -28.80 -16.79
N CYS A 112 14.21 -27.91 -15.90
CA CYS A 112 13.27 -27.26 -14.97
C CYS A 112 12.91 -25.86 -15.47
N SER A 113 11.62 -25.52 -15.45
CA SER A 113 11.15 -24.14 -15.56
C SER A 113 9.93 -23.91 -14.68
N ALA A 114 10.17 -23.43 -13.49
CA ALA A 114 9.10 -23.07 -12.56
C ALA A 114 8.19 -21.95 -13.15
N ALA A 115 8.76 -21.02 -13.92
CA ALA A 115 8.01 -19.97 -14.59
C ALA A 115 6.97 -20.52 -15.58
N THR A 116 7.38 -21.45 -16.48
CA THR A 116 6.46 -22.07 -17.43
C THR A 116 5.38 -22.89 -16.73
N ALA A 117 5.77 -23.56 -15.64
CA ALA A 117 4.83 -24.35 -14.85
C ALA A 117 3.78 -23.48 -14.14
N LEU A 118 4.20 -22.37 -13.58
CA LEU A 118 3.32 -21.38 -12.93
C LEU A 118 2.40 -20.68 -13.94
N ASP A 119 2.88 -20.36 -15.15
CA ASP A 119 2.05 -19.75 -16.19
C ASP A 119 0.90 -20.69 -16.59
N GLY A 120 1.18 -21.98 -16.74
CA GLY A 120 0.15 -23.01 -16.99
C GLY A 120 -0.80 -23.24 -15.82
N ALA A 121 -0.30 -23.09 -14.59
CA ALA A 121 -1.05 -23.40 -13.36
C ALA A 121 -2.31 -22.54 -13.16
N VAL A 122 -2.30 -21.29 -13.62
CA VAL A 122 -3.48 -20.39 -13.51
C VAL A 122 -4.68 -20.94 -14.27
N GLY A 123 -4.41 -21.56 -15.41
CA GLY A 123 -5.43 -22.16 -16.27
C GLY A 123 -6.05 -23.45 -15.72
N ASP A 124 -5.38 -24.08 -14.74
CA ASP A 124 -5.85 -25.35 -14.18
C ASP A 124 -7.01 -25.19 -13.19
N PHE A 125 -7.14 -24.00 -12.61
CA PHE A 125 -8.23 -23.72 -11.68
C PHE A 125 -9.55 -23.48 -12.42
N PRO A 126 -10.63 -24.16 -12.01
CA PRO A 126 -11.97 -23.90 -12.54
C PRO A 126 -12.38 -22.44 -12.36
N VAL A 127 -13.17 -21.94 -13.31
CA VAL A 127 -13.67 -20.56 -13.32
C VAL A 127 -15.08 -20.49 -12.77
N GLY A 128 -15.40 -19.47 -12.00
CA GLY A 128 -16.79 -19.11 -11.67
C GLY A 128 -17.30 -19.60 -10.33
N ASP A 129 -16.45 -20.13 -9.45
CA ASP A 129 -16.81 -20.42 -8.06
C ASP A 129 -15.97 -19.59 -7.06
N SER A 130 -16.41 -19.53 -5.82
CA SER A 130 -15.77 -18.81 -4.71
C SER A 130 -14.77 -19.68 -3.96
N SER A 131 -14.08 -20.59 -4.63
CA SER A 131 -13.10 -21.45 -3.98
C SER A 131 -11.80 -20.73 -3.61
N ARG A 132 -11.19 -21.21 -2.53
CA ARG A 132 -9.87 -20.74 -2.08
C ARG A 132 -8.77 -21.54 -2.77
N ASN A 133 -8.11 -20.94 -3.72
CA ASN A 133 -7.14 -21.59 -4.58
C ASN A 133 -5.70 -21.29 -4.11
N VAL A 134 -4.90 -22.33 -3.88
CA VAL A 134 -3.53 -22.23 -3.40
C VAL A 134 -2.61 -23.09 -4.27
N ILE A 135 -1.41 -22.63 -4.54
CA ILE A 135 -0.38 -23.38 -5.27
C ILE A 135 0.76 -23.74 -4.30
N PHE A 136 1.09 -25.03 -4.21
CA PHE A 136 2.30 -25.52 -3.55
C PHE A 136 3.30 -25.96 -4.59
N VAL A 137 4.35 -25.18 -4.78
CA VAL A 137 5.48 -25.50 -5.68
C VAL A 137 6.51 -26.28 -4.88
N ILE A 138 6.88 -27.45 -5.35
CA ILE A 138 7.89 -28.30 -4.73
C ILE A 138 9.05 -28.39 -5.72
N THR A 139 10.18 -27.79 -5.40
CA THR A 139 11.33 -27.67 -6.31
C THR A 139 12.64 -27.63 -5.51
N ASP A 140 13.76 -27.96 -6.13
CA ASP A 140 15.09 -27.74 -5.56
C ASP A 140 15.66 -26.34 -5.94
N GLY A 141 14.88 -25.54 -6.63
CA GLY A 141 15.24 -24.15 -6.97
C GLY A 141 16.33 -24.02 -8.01
N SER A 142 16.77 -25.09 -8.65
CA SER A 142 17.90 -25.09 -9.59
C SER A 142 17.66 -24.19 -10.81
N ASN A 143 16.39 -23.92 -11.18
CA ASN A 143 16.09 -23.12 -12.36
C ASN A 143 14.69 -22.46 -12.31
N GLY A 144 14.61 -21.23 -11.82
CA GLY A 144 13.31 -20.52 -11.71
C GLY A 144 12.74 -20.06 -13.06
N GLY A 145 13.57 -19.87 -14.08
CA GLY A 145 13.20 -19.23 -15.35
C GLY A 145 13.32 -17.70 -15.30
N SER A 146 13.69 -17.08 -16.43
CA SER A 146 14.02 -15.66 -16.52
C SER A 146 12.82 -14.71 -16.33
N ASN A 147 11.59 -15.19 -16.53
CA ASN A 147 10.36 -14.39 -16.50
C ASN A 147 9.43 -14.73 -15.32
N ILE A 148 9.94 -15.40 -14.28
CA ILE A 148 9.10 -15.88 -13.17
C ILE A 148 8.36 -14.75 -12.44
N CYS A 149 8.97 -13.58 -12.30
CA CYS A 149 8.34 -12.41 -11.69
C CYS A 149 7.19 -11.84 -12.53
N GLU A 150 7.30 -11.89 -13.86
CA GLU A 150 6.23 -11.48 -14.77
C GLU A 150 5.04 -12.44 -14.65
N VAL A 151 5.30 -13.73 -14.63
CA VAL A 151 4.28 -14.77 -14.44
C VAL A 151 3.60 -14.62 -13.09
N ALA A 152 4.35 -14.38 -12.02
CA ALA A 152 3.79 -14.11 -10.69
C ALA A 152 2.86 -12.89 -10.70
N GLY A 153 3.23 -11.83 -11.41
CA GLY A 153 2.38 -10.66 -11.61
C GLY A 153 1.05 -11.02 -12.31
N LYS A 154 1.08 -11.87 -13.33
CA LYS A 154 -0.13 -12.37 -14.01
C LYS A 154 -1.01 -13.19 -13.07
N ILE A 155 -0.42 -14.06 -12.25
CA ILE A 155 -1.14 -14.84 -11.23
C ILE A 155 -1.88 -13.92 -10.27
N GLN A 156 -1.19 -12.92 -9.72
CA GLN A 156 -1.78 -11.94 -8.81
C GLN A 156 -2.89 -11.10 -9.46
N GLN A 157 -2.71 -10.70 -10.72
CA GLN A 157 -3.70 -9.95 -11.47
C GLN A 157 -4.94 -10.78 -11.80
N SER A 158 -4.81 -12.09 -11.99
CA SER A 158 -5.93 -12.98 -12.27
C SER A 158 -6.96 -13.02 -11.13
N GLY A 159 -6.53 -12.75 -9.91
CA GLY A 159 -7.35 -12.86 -8.70
C GLY A 159 -7.85 -14.28 -8.38
N ARG A 160 -7.39 -15.29 -9.15
CA ARG A 160 -7.83 -16.69 -9.00
C ARG A 160 -7.08 -17.46 -7.93
N VAL A 161 -5.84 -17.07 -7.64
CA VAL A 161 -4.96 -17.73 -6.68
C VAL A 161 -4.74 -16.83 -5.49
N VAL A 162 -5.04 -17.31 -4.29
CA VAL A 162 -4.83 -16.55 -3.05
C VAL A 162 -3.34 -16.40 -2.78
N ARG A 163 -2.59 -17.51 -2.85
CA ARG A 163 -1.15 -17.52 -2.55
C ARG A 163 -0.42 -18.67 -3.23
N THR A 164 0.84 -18.41 -3.60
CA THR A 164 1.79 -19.44 -4.04
C THR A 164 2.84 -19.63 -2.95
N PHE A 165 3.05 -20.87 -2.54
CA PHE A 165 4.12 -21.27 -1.61
C PHE A 165 5.13 -22.12 -2.36
N ILE A 166 6.41 -21.85 -2.16
CA ILE A 166 7.51 -22.54 -2.82
C ILE A 166 8.30 -23.29 -1.76
N LEU A 167 8.08 -24.59 -1.65
CA LEU A 167 8.86 -25.47 -0.78
C LEU A 167 10.16 -25.79 -1.51
N ASN A 168 11.23 -25.07 -1.14
CA ASN A 168 12.53 -25.19 -1.79
C ASN A 168 13.38 -26.27 -1.09
N ILE A 169 13.40 -27.46 -1.68
CA ILE A 169 14.09 -28.65 -1.12
C ILE A 169 15.60 -28.53 -1.32
N ALA A 170 16.38 -28.87 -0.29
CA ALA A 170 17.83 -28.84 -0.34
C ALA A 170 18.42 -27.46 -0.67
N ALA A 171 17.70 -26.45 -0.33
CA ALA A 171 18.09 -25.05 -0.56
C ALA A 171 19.27 -24.66 0.28
N GLY A 172 20.26 -25.38 0.57
CA GLY A 172 21.45 -24.88 1.28
C GLY A 172 21.37 -23.36 1.61
N THR A 173 22.32 -22.71 2.12
CA THR A 173 22.33 -21.27 2.47
C THR A 173 22.11 -20.29 1.29
N ARG A 174 21.88 -20.79 0.06
CA ARG A 174 21.60 -19.95 -1.11
C ARG A 174 20.12 -19.55 -1.14
N LYS A 175 19.84 -18.34 -0.69
CA LYS A 175 18.59 -17.65 -1.06
C LYS A 175 18.56 -17.51 -2.58
N ASN A 176 17.61 -18.17 -3.22
CA ASN A 176 17.38 -18.04 -4.65
C ASN A 176 16.49 -16.82 -4.87
N ALA A 177 17.11 -15.64 -4.92
CA ALA A 177 16.43 -14.34 -5.06
C ALA A 177 15.45 -14.29 -6.25
N THR A 178 15.61 -15.17 -7.23
CA THR A 178 14.71 -15.28 -8.38
C THR A 178 13.35 -15.88 -8.04
N LEU A 179 13.21 -16.66 -6.97
CA LEU A 179 11.94 -17.26 -6.57
C LEU A 179 11.10 -16.37 -5.63
N ASP A 180 11.73 -15.41 -4.97
CA ASP A 180 11.07 -14.55 -3.95
C ASP A 180 9.92 -13.71 -4.54
N CYS A 181 9.94 -13.40 -5.83
CA CYS A 181 8.85 -12.70 -6.49
C CYS A 181 7.67 -13.59 -6.89
N ALA A 182 7.88 -14.92 -6.95
CA ALA A 182 6.84 -15.86 -7.38
C ALA A 182 5.88 -16.27 -6.26
N GLY A 183 6.28 -16.13 -5.02
CA GLY A 183 5.49 -16.50 -3.87
C GLY A 183 6.29 -16.48 -2.57
N THR A 184 5.73 -17.07 -1.52
CA THR A 184 6.43 -17.26 -0.25
C THR A 184 7.38 -18.45 -0.36
N VAL A 185 8.69 -18.20 -0.32
CA VAL A 185 9.70 -19.25 -0.36
C VAL A 185 9.96 -19.80 1.05
N ILE A 186 9.78 -21.11 1.20
CA ILE A 186 10.02 -21.84 2.43
C ILE A 186 11.23 -22.75 2.21
N PRO A 187 12.38 -22.48 2.83
CA PRO A 187 13.54 -23.34 2.74
C PRO A 187 13.29 -24.65 3.51
N ILE A 188 13.48 -25.77 2.84
CA ILE A 188 13.29 -27.11 3.39
C ILE A 188 14.66 -27.73 3.64
N GLU A 189 15.00 -27.92 4.91
CA GLU A 189 16.32 -28.41 5.32
C GLU A 189 16.41 -29.94 5.35
N ASN A 190 15.33 -30.61 5.70
CA ASN A 190 15.28 -32.08 5.82
C ASN A 190 13.88 -32.62 5.53
N GLU A 191 13.76 -33.95 5.50
CA GLU A 191 12.51 -34.66 5.17
C GLU A 191 11.40 -34.40 6.19
N GLU A 192 11.74 -34.33 7.48
CA GLU A 192 10.79 -34.03 8.55
C GLU A 192 10.23 -32.63 8.44
N SER A 193 11.08 -31.64 8.21
CA SER A 193 10.64 -30.26 7.98
C SER A 193 9.78 -30.15 6.71
N PHE A 194 10.07 -30.91 5.65
CA PHE A 194 9.25 -30.95 4.45
C PHE A 194 7.83 -31.43 4.74
N ALA A 195 7.70 -32.55 5.44
CA ALA A 195 6.39 -33.07 5.82
C ALA A 195 5.65 -32.11 6.76
N GLY A 196 6.36 -31.55 7.74
CA GLY A 196 5.80 -30.58 8.70
C GLY A 196 5.28 -29.32 8.04
N GLU A 197 6.08 -28.68 7.17
CA GLU A 197 5.67 -27.45 6.46
C GLU A 197 4.49 -27.69 5.54
N LEU A 198 4.48 -28.80 4.80
CA LEU A 198 3.35 -29.16 3.93
C LEU A 198 2.05 -29.34 4.74
N GLN A 199 2.12 -29.99 5.90
CA GLN A 199 0.99 -30.15 6.82
C GLN A 199 0.53 -28.78 7.39
N GLN A 200 1.46 -27.91 7.79
CA GLN A 200 1.11 -26.58 8.29
C GLN A 200 0.43 -25.72 7.23
N LEU A 201 0.92 -25.74 5.99
CA LEU A 201 0.31 -25.02 4.86
C LEU A 201 -1.09 -25.58 4.55
N PHE A 202 -1.25 -26.91 4.58
CA PHE A 202 -2.54 -27.55 4.39
C PHE A 202 -3.54 -27.16 5.47
N HIS A 203 -3.11 -27.18 6.74
CA HIS A 203 -3.94 -26.74 7.84
C HIS A 203 -4.32 -25.25 7.70
N ALA A 204 -3.37 -24.39 7.38
CA ALA A 204 -3.61 -22.97 7.18
C ALA A 204 -4.55 -22.71 5.97
N ALA A 205 -4.47 -23.53 4.90
CA ALA A 205 -5.36 -23.39 3.75
C ALA A 205 -6.83 -23.66 4.07
N ARG A 206 -7.10 -24.45 5.11
CA ARG A 206 -8.47 -24.85 5.54
C ARG A 206 -8.98 -24.06 6.73
N SER A 207 -8.11 -23.32 7.37
CA SER A 207 -8.40 -22.63 8.64
C SER A 207 -8.53 -21.14 8.44
N GLU A 208 -9.03 -20.49 9.48
CA GLU A 208 -9.16 -19.06 9.60
C GLU A 208 -8.47 -18.58 10.89
N SER A 209 -8.14 -17.32 10.94
CA SER A 209 -7.69 -16.67 12.16
C SER A 209 -8.61 -15.52 12.50
N ARG A 210 -8.65 -15.16 13.77
CA ARG A 210 -9.45 -14.03 14.23
C ARG A 210 -8.55 -12.91 14.75
N VAL A 211 -8.83 -11.70 14.34
CA VAL A 211 -8.08 -10.52 14.77
C VAL A 211 -9.05 -9.50 15.37
N THR A 212 -8.82 -9.13 16.61
CA THR A 212 -9.52 -8.03 17.27
C THR A 212 -8.59 -6.82 17.28
N VAL A 213 -9.08 -5.66 16.85
CA VAL A 213 -8.38 -4.40 17.00
C VAL A 213 -8.89 -3.72 18.27
N CYS A 214 -7.99 -3.27 19.12
CA CYS A 214 -8.32 -2.60 20.39
C CYS A 214 -7.62 -1.24 20.42
N LEU A 215 -8.40 -0.17 20.25
CA LEU A 215 -7.91 1.21 20.25
C LEU A 215 -8.43 1.91 21.50
N THR A 216 -7.53 2.44 22.36
CA THR A 216 -7.89 3.09 23.62
C THR A 216 -7.31 4.50 23.69
N THR A 217 -7.94 5.38 24.46
CA THR A 217 -7.49 6.75 24.69
C THR A 217 -6.60 6.86 25.94
N GLY A 218 -5.43 6.22 25.97
CA GLY A 218 -4.60 6.22 27.19
C GLY A 218 -5.19 5.35 28.28
N GLU A 219 -5.00 5.62 29.53
CA GLU A 219 -5.30 4.82 30.76
C GLU A 219 -6.48 3.80 30.76
N GLY A 220 -6.73 3.17 29.60
CA GLY A 220 -7.47 1.91 29.50
C GLY A 220 -9.00 1.98 29.50
N GLU A 221 -9.64 3.15 29.58
CA GLU A 221 -11.08 3.19 29.87
C GLU A 221 -11.99 3.62 28.71
N LYS A 222 -11.50 4.33 27.72
CA LYS A 222 -12.32 4.71 26.55
C LYS A 222 -11.80 4.09 25.27
N TYR A 223 -12.67 3.37 24.60
CA TYR A 223 -12.42 2.92 23.24
C TYR A 223 -12.61 4.08 22.26
N VAL A 224 -11.78 4.13 21.22
CA VAL A 224 -11.91 5.10 20.14
C VAL A 224 -12.89 4.54 19.12
N ASP A 225 -13.88 5.33 18.72
CA ASP A 225 -14.90 4.95 17.75
C ASP A 225 -14.61 5.56 16.37
N ASP A 226 -15.24 5.00 15.34
CA ASP A 226 -15.26 5.51 13.97
C ASP A 226 -13.89 5.66 13.29
N VAL A 227 -12.95 4.79 13.62
CA VAL A 227 -11.62 4.78 12.99
C VAL A 227 -11.57 3.70 11.92
N PRO A 228 -11.29 4.03 10.65
CA PRO A 228 -11.08 3.04 9.62
C PRO A 228 -9.81 2.24 9.87
N VAL A 229 -9.90 0.92 9.73
CA VAL A 229 -8.77 -0.01 9.81
C VAL A 229 -8.70 -0.79 8.51
N VAL A 230 -7.54 -0.81 7.89
CA VAL A 230 -7.29 -1.48 6.61
C VAL A 230 -6.21 -2.54 6.78
N PHE A 231 -6.50 -3.74 6.34
CA PHE A 231 -5.55 -4.84 6.28
C PHE A 231 -5.03 -4.97 4.85
N TYR A 232 -3.77 -4.68 4.64
CA TYR A 232 -3.11 -4.82 3.35
C TYR A 232 -2.38 -6.14 3.27
N ASP A 233 -2.52 -6.85 2.16
CA ASP A 233 -1.60 -7.93 1.81
C ASP A 233 -0.21 -7.34 1.58
N ARG A 234 0.75 -7.76 2.39
CA ARG A 234 2.11 -7.24 2.35
C ARG A 234 2.83 -7.50 1.02
N GLN A 235 2.52 -8.60 0.35
CA GLN A 235 3.20 -9.00 -0.89
C GLN A 235 2.81 -8.09 -2.07
N ASN A 236 1.53 -7.78 -2.22
CA ASN A 236 1.01 -7.02 -3.35
C ASN A 236 0.54 -5.60 -2.98
N ARG A 237 0.55 -5.27 -1.69
CA ARG A 237 0.08 -3.99 -1.11
C ARG A 237 -1.38 -3.64 -1.43
N LYS A 238 -2.20 -4.64 -1.74
CA LYS A 238 -3.63 -4.44 -1.97
C LYS A 238 -4.40 -4.54 -0.66
N PRO A 239 -5.44 -3.71 -0.46
CA PRO A 239 -6.33 -3.86 0.67
C PRO A 239 -7.12 -5.18 0.53
N VAL A 240 -7.06 -6.01 1.57
CA VAL A 240 -7.80 -7.28 1.65
C VAL A 240 -9.06 -7.09 2.46
N TYR A 241 -8.95 -6.40 3.60
CA TYR A 241 -10.07 -6.10 4.46
C TYR A 241 -10.07 -4.62 4.82
N THR A 242 -11.25 -4.02 4.84
CA THR A 242 -11.46 -2.65 5.33
C THR A 242 -12.63 -2.66 6.29
N ARG A 243 -12.45 -2.08 7.48
CA ARG A 243 -13.50 -1.96 8.47
C ARG A 243 -13.43 -0.61 9.17
N ILE A 244 -14.59 -0.11 9.61
CA ILE A 244 -14.68 0.98 10.57
C ILE A 244 -14.76 0.35 11.96
N TYR A 245 -13.80 0.69 12.80
CA TYR A 245 -13.77 0.24 14.20
C TYR A 245 -14.80 0.98 15.03
N ALA A 246 -15.74 0.27 15.63
CA ALA A 246 -16.89 0.83 16.37
C ALA A 246 -16.76 0.75 17.90
N GLY A 247 -15.58 0.50 18.42
CA GLY A 247 -15.12 0.70 19.80
C GLY A 247 -15.69 -0.18 20.91
N ARG A 248 -16.94 -0.56 20.90
CA ARG A 248 -17.59 -1.16 22.07
C ARG A 248 -18.18 -2.55 21.90
N ARG A 249 -18.06 -3.18 20.74
CA ARG A 249 -18.74 -4.44 20.47
C ARG A 249 -17.73 -5.58 20.35
N ALA A 250 -17.97 -6.68 21.06
CA ALA A 250 -17.33 -7.97 20.86
C ALA A 250 -17.41 -8.48 19.40
N ALA A 251 -18.16 -7.78 18.55
CA ALA A 251 -18.34 -7.99 17.14
C ALA A 251 -17.20 -7.45 16.26
N ASP A 252 -16.22 -6.73 16.80
CA ASP A 252 -15.12 -6.15 16.03
C ASP A 252 -13.96 -7.14 15.79
N THR A 253 -14.24 -8.41 15.98
CA THR A 253 -13.33 -9.48 15.60
C THR A 253 -13.48 -9.76 14.11
N LEU A 254 -12.40 -9.56 13.36
CA LEU A 254 -12.32 -9.85 11.94
C LEU A 254 -11.75 -11.24 11.73
N THR A 255 -12.39 -12.03 10.88
CA THR A 255 -11.83 -13.27 10.37
C THR A 255 -10.87 -12.96 9.23
N VAL A 256 -9.64 -13.42 9.34
CA VAL A 256 -8.56 -13.18 8.38
C VAL A 256 -7.96 -14.48 7.86
N ASP A 257 -7.40 -14.42 6.67
CA ASP A 257 -6.74 -15.55 6.03
C ASP A 257 -5.33 -15.78 6.63
N PRO A 258 -5.05 -16.93 7.26
CA PRO A 258 -3.74 -17.21 7.86
C PRO A 258 -2.62 -17.43 6.84
N LEU A 259 -2.93 -17.56 5.55
CA LEU A 259 -1.93 -17.67 4.49
C LEU A 259 -1.37 -16.32 4.04
N ILE A 260 -1.93 -15.21 4.52
CA ILE A 260 -1.53 -13.85 4.12
C ILE A 260 -0.77 -13.19 5.25
N ASP A 261 0.36 -12.57 4.92
CA ASP A 261 1.05 -11.63 5.81
C ASP A 261 0.47 -10.24 5.61
N TYR A 262 0.19 -9.55 6.71
CA TYR A 262 -0.52 -8.28 6.68
C TYR A 262 0.35 -7.12 7.16
N ASP A 263 0.15 -5.96 6.54
CA ASP A 263 0.36 -4.68 7.16
C ASP A 263 -1.03 -4.12 7.52
N VAL A 264 -1.25 -3.79 8.80
CA VAL A 264 -2.55 -3.29 9.28
C VAL A 264 -2.42 -1.82 9.60
N GLU A 265 -3.19 -1.01 8.91
CA GLU A 265 -3.19 0.44 9.04
C GLU A 265 -4.46 0.92 9.74
N VAL A 266 -4.28 1.64 10.84
CA VAL A 266 -5.32 2.39 11.52
C VAL A 266 -5.27 3.82 11.01
N ASN A 267 -6.33 4.27 10.36
CA ASN A 267 -6.42 5.58 9.70
C ASN A 267 -6.61 6.74 10.69
N THR A 268 -5.65 6.90 11.59
CA THR A 268 -5.45 8.12 12.39
C THR A 268 -4.61 9.14 11.61
N ARG A 269 -4.33 10.30 12.16
CA ARG A 269 -3.44 11.30 11.58
C ARG A 269 -2.30 11.65 12.55
N PRO A 270 -1.05 11.19 12.28
CA PRO A 270 -0.66 10.23 11.23
C PRO A 270 -1.21 8.83 11.46
N SER A 271 -1.23 7.98 10.42
CA SER A 271 -1.68 6.59 10.53
C SER A 271 -0.80 5.77 11.49
N ILE A 272 -1.44 4.90 12.28
CA ILE A 272 -0.75 3.88 13.08
C ILE A 272 -0.65 2.62 12.24
N VAL A 273 0.55 2.08 12.06
CA VAL A 273 0.77 0.92 11.20
C VAL A 273 1.40 -0.23 11.98
N PHE A 274 0.70 -1.36 12.04
CA PHE A 274 1.22 -2.63 12.52
C PHE A 274 1.82 -3.39 11.33
N ARG A 275 3.14 -3.37 11.19
CA ARG A 275 3.85 -4.00 10.08
C ARG A 275 4.14 -5.48 10.35
N ASN A 276 4.24 -6.27 9.27
CA ASN A 276 4.71 -7.66 9.29
C ASN A 276 3.89 -8.56 10.24
N ARG A 277 2.56 -8.55 10.12
CA ARG A 277 1.68 -9.37 10.96
C ARG A 277 1.30 -10.66 10.25
N THR A 278 1.70 -11.78 10.85
CA THR A 278 1.28 -13.13 10.44
C THR A 278 0.30 -13.65 11.47
N PHE A 279 -0.88 -14.04 11.04
CA PHE A 279 -1.92 -14.58 11.90
C PHE A 279 -2.04 -16.09 11.65
N ARG A 280 -1.45 -16.90 12.52
CA ARG A 280 -1.48 -18.35 12.38
C ARG A 280 -2.89 -18.90 12.51
N ALA A 281 -3.16 -20.01 11.82
CA ALA A 281 -4.43 -20.70 11.80
C ALA A 281 -5.01 -20.99 13.20
N ASP A 282 -6.33 -20.91 13.32
CA ASP A 282 -7.13 -21.25 14.51
C ASP A 282 -6.73 -20.51 15.78
N ARG A 283 -6.20 -19.28 15.63
CA ARG A 283 -5.83 -18.42 16.76
C ARG A 283 -6.60 -17.11 16.75
N VAL A 284 -6.69 -16.53 17.95
CA VAL A 284 -7.25 -15.19 18.16
C VAL A 284 -6.09 -14.25 18.51
N TYR A 285 -6.01 -13.13 17.81
CA TYR A 285 -5.00 -12.11 18.02
C TYR A 285 -5.66 -10.79 18.40
N THR A 286 -4.96 -9.99 19.20
CA THR A 286 -5.35 -8.63 19.53
C THR A 286 -4.27 -7.66 19.06
N LEU A 287 -4.65 -6.71 18.21
CA LEU A 287 -3.83 -5.55 17.85
C LEU A 287 -4.27 -4.39 18.73
N ALA A 288 -3.45 -4.03 19.70
CA ALA A 288 -3.76 -2.96 20.63
C ALA A 288 -2.89 -1.73 20.34
N SER A 289 -3.49 -0.54 20.40
CA SER A 289 -2.79 0.74 20.36
C SER A 289 -3.49 1.79 21.18
N VAL A 290 -2.70 2.70 21.72
CA VAL A 290 -3.21 3.92 22.36
C VAL A 290 -3.35 5.01 21.30
N VAL A 291 -4.51 5.64 21.24
CA VAL A 291 -4.87 6.69 20.29
C VAL A 291 -5.22 7.93 21.09
N GLU A 292 -4.23 8.73 21.39
CA GLU A 292 -4.41 10.04 22.04
C GLU A 292 -4.52 11.11 20.95
N GLU A 293 -5.67 11.72 20.83
CA GLU A 293 -5.96 12.72 19.80
C GLU A 293 -6.25 14.09 20.41
N GLY A 294 -5.79 15.12 19.73
CA GLY A 294 -6.25 16.50 19.88
C GLY A 294 -6.77 17.06 18.58
N ARG A 295 -7.20 18.29 18.57
CA ARG A 295 -7.69 18.97 17.37
C ARG A 295 -6.76 20.11 17.00
N LEU A 296 -6.52 20.27 15.70
CA LEU A 296 -5.85 21.44 15.13
C LEU A 296 -6.87 22.24 14.34
N CYS A 297 -6.97 23.53 14.64
CA CYS A 297 -7.76 24.49 13.89
C CYS A 297 -6.85 25.66 13.47
N VAL A 298 -6.69 25.87 12.18
CA VAL A 298 -5.94 27.02 11.64
C VAL A 298 -6.93 28.02 11.09
N ARG A 299 -6.97 29.21 11.64
CA ARG A 299 -7.93 30.25 11.26
C ARG A 299 -7.22 31.48 10.74
N ARG A 300 -7.92 32.24 9.92
CA ARG A 300 -7.53 33.59 9.57
C ARG A 300 -8.01 34.53 10.68
N GLU A 301 -7.20 35.57 11.00
CA GLU A 301 -7.65 36.68 11.83
C GLU A 301 -8.96 37.27 11.27
N ASP A 302 -9.87 37.58 12.17
CA ASP A 302 -11.20 38.12 11.79
C ASP A 302 -11.03 39.64 11.41
N LYS A 303 -10.50 39.85 10.22
CA LYS A 303 -10.41 41.18 9.60
C LYS A 303 -11.31 41.21 8.37
N ARG A 304 -12.17 42.24 8.36
CA ARG A 304 -13.04 42.48 7.22
C ARG A 304 -12.23 42.84 5.99
N VAL A 305 -12.30 42.00 4.96
CA VAL A 305 -11.75 42.25 3.62
C VAL A 305 -12.89 42.41 2.63
N VAL A 306 -12.74 43.31 1.66
CA VAL A 306 -13.77 43.66 0.68
C VAL A 306 -13.61 42.92 -0.65
N TRP A 307 -12.65 41.98 -0.72
CA TRP A 307 -12.38 41.13 -1.88
C TRP A 307 -12.49 39.64 -1.51
N SER A 308 -12.65 38.81 -2.54
CA SER A 308 -12.63 37.36 -2.35
C SER A 308 -11.21 36.88 -2.00
N VAL A 309 -11.09 36.17 -0.90
CA VAL A 309 -9.85 35.55 -0.46
C VAL A 309 -9.91 34.07 -0.79
N PRO A 310 -8.85 33.50 -1.41
CA PRO A 310 -8.79 32.06 -1.65
C PRO A 310 -8.81 31.25 -0.36
N ASP A 311 -9.39 30.07 -0.41
CA ASP A 311 -9.21 29.07 0.63
C ASP A 311 -7.81 28.48 0.52
N TYR A 312 -7.12 28.40 1.66
CA TYR A 312 -5.76 27.88 1.69
C TYR A 312 -5.73 26.47 2.25
N PRO A 313 -5.15 25.50 1.49
CA PRO A 313 -4.80 24.21 2.04
C PRO A 313 -3.74 24.35 3.12
N VAL A 314 -3.87 23.53 4.15
CA VAL A 314 -2.92 23.41 5.27
C VAL A 314 -2.34 22.00 5.24
N VAL A 315 -1.03 21.91 5.19
CA VAL A 315 -0.27 20.66 5.24
C VAL A 315 0.33 20.51 6.62
N VAL A 316 0.10 19.37 7.24
CA VAL A 316 0.57 19.06 8.60
C VAL A 316 1.54 17.90 8.54
N ARG A 317 2.74 18.06 9.10
CA ARG A 317 3.79 17.04 9.20
C ARG A 317 4.17 16.85 10.66
N GLN A 318 4.55 15.64 11.06
CA GLN A 318 5.23 15.50 12.36
C GLN A 318 6.56 16.23 12.33
N SER A 319 6.87 16.97 13.39
CA SER A 319 8.10 17.77 13.44
C SER A 319 9.34 16.93 13.14
N GLY A 320 10.17 17.41 12.21
CA GLY A 320 11.37 16.72 11.74
C GLY A 320 11.13 15.57 10.75
N LYS A 321 9.90 15.33 10.31
CA LYS A 321 9.58 14.31 9.29
C LYS A 321 9.09 14.94 8.00
N ALA A 322 9.55 14.40 6.87
CA ALA A 322 9.09 14.83 5.54
C ALA A 322 7.67 14.31 5.20
N GLU A 323 7.26 13.21 5.82
CA GLU A 323 5.97 12.57 5.57
C GLU A 323 4.81 13.41 6.09
N MET A 324 3.75 13.55 5.28
CA MET A 324 2.54 14.27 5.69
C MET A 324 1.75 13.44 6.70
N ALA A 325 1.43 14.04 7.85
CA ALA A 325 0.49 13.49 8.81
C ALA A 325 -0.97 13.68 8.35
N GLY A 326 -1.23 14.76 7.61
CA GLY A 326 -2.55 15.04 7.04
C GLY A 326 -2.61 16.39 6.36
N THR A 327 -3.76 16.65 5.74
CA THR A 327 -4.11 17.93 5.14
C THR A 327 -5.49 18.36 5.61
N GLN A 328 -5.73 19.67 5.65
CA GLN A 328 -7.01 20.28 5.96
C GLN A 328 -7.17 21.60 5.25
N MET A 329 -8.35 22.17 5.20
CA MET A 329 -8.55 23.53 4.73
C MET A 329 -8.47 24.51 5.90
N LEU A 330 -8.17 25.76 5.59
CA LEU A 330 -8.23 26.82 6.57
C LEU A 330 -9.64 26.93 7.14
N GLY A 331 -9.76 26.94 8.48
CA GLY A 331 -11.06 26.93 9.19
C GLY A 331 -11.52 25.55 9.64
N ASP A 332 -10.99 24.46 9.06
CA ASP A 332 -11.33 23.12 9.51
C ASP A 332 -10.76 22.83 10.91
N SER A 333 -11.49 22.02 11.67
CA SER A 333 -11.04 21.49 12.96
C SER A 333 -10.84 19.99 12.84
N VAL A 334 -9.58 19.57 12.64
CA VAL A 334 -9.22 18.19 12.29
C VAL A 334 -8.48 17.52 13.46
N LYS A 335 -8.77 16.25 13.67
CA LYS A 335 -8.10 15.43 14.68
C LYS A 335 -6.73 14.95 14.20
N TYR A 336 -5.76 15.03 15.09
CA TYR A 336 -4.41 14.49 14.94
C TYR A 336 -4.00 13.78 16.22
N LEU A 337 -3.12 12.80 16.11
CA LEU A 337 -2.50 12.21 17.30
C LEU A 337 -1.76 13.29 18.10
N ALA A 338 -1.79 13.19 19.43
CA ALA A 338 -1.05 14.11 20.29
C ALA A 338 0.44 14.06 19.94
N GLY A 339 1.07 15.23 19.83
CA GLY A 339 2.47 15.32 19.41
C GLY A 339 2.86 16.72 18.94
N VAL A 340 4.07 16.83 18.37
CA VAL A 340 4.61 18.08 17.84
C VAL A 340 4.62 18.02 16.31
N TYR A 341 4.15 19.09 15.69
CA TYR A 341 3.93 19.16 14.24
C TYR A 341 4.50 20.45 13.63
N ASP A 342 4.82 20.36 12.36
CA ASP A 342 5.14 21.50 11.51
C ASP A 342 3.94 21.70 10.57
N VAL A 343 3.41 22.93 10.58
CA VAL A 343 2.18 23.30 9.86
C VAL A 343 2.53 24.29 8.76
N GLU A 344 2.22 23.95 7.53
CA GLU A 344 2.45 24.78 6.35
C GLU A 344 1.13 25.17 5.71
N ILE A 345 0.85 26.46 5.65
CA ILE A 345 -0.30 27.04 4.97
C ILE A 345 0.13 27.43 3.57
N LEU A 346 -0.54 26.86 2.54
CA LEU A 346 -0.20 27.10 1.13
C LEU A 346 -0.80 28.43 0.64
N SER A 347 -0.54 29.49 1.36
CA SER A 347 -0.83 30.86 0.98
C SER A 347 0.22 31.40 -0.02
N THR A 348 0.14 32.67 -0.40
CA THR A 348 1.11 33.31 -1.28
C THR A 348 1.72 34.52 -0.58
N PRO A 349 2.99 34.47 -0.15
CA PRO A 349 3.84 33.29 -0.03
C PRO A 349 3.35 32.31 1.06
N PRO A 350 3.86 31.05 1.09
CA PRO A 350 3.48 30.07 2.10
C PRO A 350 3.91 30.51 3.51
N ILE A 351 3.09 30.18 4.52
CA ILE A 351 3.39 30.38 5.94
C ILE A 351 3.74 29.04 6.56
N ALA A 352 4.90 28.95 7.19
CA ALA A 352 5.33 27.81 7.99
C ALA A 352 5.31 28.16 9.47
N ILE A 353 4.67 27.29 10.29
CA ILE A 353 4.63 27.37 11.74
C ILE A 353 5.18 26.06 12.28
N ASN A 354 6.36 26.09 12.83
CA ASN A 354 7.05 24.91 13.31
C ASN A 354 6.78 24.66 14.79
N ASN A 355 6.95 23.40 15.22
CA ASN A 355 6.83 22.97 16.62
C ASN A 355 5.47 23.26 17.25
N VAL A 356 4.41 23.07 16.50
CA VAL A 356 3.04 23.18 16.99
C VAL A 356 2.69 21.97 17.84
N GLU A 357 2.44 22.16 19.12
CA GLU A 357 2.04 21.11 20.04
C GLU A 357 0.54 20.85 19.94
N ILE A 358 0.13 19.63 19.58
CA ILE A 358 -1.23 19.15 19.66
C ILE A 358 -1.35 18.26 20.90
N ARG A 359 -2.19 18.67 21.86
CA ARG A 359 -2.38 17.97 23.12
C ARG A 359 -3.64 17.13 23.09
N LYS A 360 -3.62 16.02 23.81
CA LYS A 360 -4.76 15.13 24.01
C LYS A 360 -5.99 15.92 24.48
N ASP A 361 -7.14 15.59 23.90
CA ASP A 361 -8.47 16.14 24.22
C ASP A 361 -8.55 17.69 24.19
N ALA A 362 -7.56 18.36 23.60
CA ALA A 362 -7.49 19.81 23.48
C ALA A 362 -7.65 20.27 22.03
N VAL A 363 -8.02 21.54 21.87
CA VAL A 363 -8.04 22.23 20.57
C VAL A 363 -6.83 23.17 20.52
N THR A 364 -5.91 22.93 19.62
CA THR A 364 -4.83 23.85 19.30
C THR A 364 -5.30 24.79 18.20
N GLU A 365 -5.39 26.07 18.51
CA GLU A 365 -5.82 27.10 17.56
C GLU A 365 -4.60 27.91 17.09
N LEU A 366 -4.45 28.01 15.79
CA LEU A 366 -3.45 28.86 15.15
C LEU A 366 -4.16 29.96 14.37
N ALA A 367 -3.71 31.21 14.57
CA ALA A 367 -4.21 32.35 13.81
C ALA A 367 -3.15 32.82 12.82
N ILE A 368 -3.54 33.00 11.56
CA ILE A 368 -2.69 33.61 10.54
C ILE A 368 -3.27 34.97 10.16
N PRO A 369 -2.44 35.96 9.75
CA PRO A 369 -2.93 37.24 9.35
C PRO A 369 -3.84 37.14 8.12
N ALA A 370 -4.79 38.05 7.98
CA ALA A 370 -5.56 38.17 6.75
C ALA A 370 -4.64 38.66 5.62
N PRO A 371 -4.77 38.13 4.40
CA PRO A 371 -3.97 38.61 3.27
C PRO A 371 -4.33 40.06 2.91
N GLY A 372 -3.38 40.76 2.32
CA GLY A 372 -3.63 42.04 1.69
C GLY A 372 -3.75 41.88 0.15
N MET A 373 -4.03 43.00 -0.51
CA MET A 373 -4.13 43.05 -1.97
C MET A 373 -3.10 44.03 -2.52
N LEU A 374 -2.22 43.56 -3.39
CA LEU A 374 -1.38 44.39 -4.23
C LEU A 374 -2.09 44.69 -5.54
N MET A 375 -2.35 45.97 -5.80
CA MET A 375 -2.99 46.46 -7.02
C MET A 375 -1.93 47.03 -7.94
N ILE A 376 -1.66 46.39 -9.06
CA ILE A 376 -0.83 46.93 -10.12
C ILE A 376 -1.76 47.77 -11.01
N GLU A 377 -1.49 49.09 -11.07
CA GLU A 377 -2.30 49.99 -11.85
C GLU A 377 -2.12 49.76 -13.37
N ARG A 378 -2.98 50.37 -14.16
CA ARG A 378 -2.95 50.29 -15.61
C ARG A 378 -1.59 50.65 -16.19
N MET A 379 -1.09 49.81 -17.10
CA MET A 379 0.20 49.95 -17.77
C MET A 379 0.07 50.33 -19.22
N LYS A 380 1.00 51.13 -19.73
CA LYS A 380 1.05 51.51 -21.17
C LYS A 380 1.65 50.42 -22.05
N ALA A 381 2.44 49.53 -21.50
CA ALA A 381 3.13 48.47 -22.21
C ALA A 381 3.15 47.17 -21.39
N ARG A 382 3.15 46.01 -22.07
CA ARG A 382 3.35 44.69 -21.40
C ARG A 382 4.76 44.59 -20.90
N ARG A 383 4.92 44.28 -19.63
CA ARG A 383 6.20 44.11 -18.94
C ARG A 383 6.17 42.81 -18.14
N GLN A 384 7.31 42.18 -18.02
CA GLN A 384 7.47 41.04 -17.11
C GLN A 384 7.75 41.56 -15.71
N VAL A 385 7.00 41.07 -14.74
CA VAL A 385 7.13 41.45 -13.34
C VAL A 385 7.46 40.19 -12.54
N SER A 386 8.55 40.30 -11.73
CA SER A 386 8.91 39.26 -10.74
C SER A 386 8.69 39.87 -9.36
N VAL A 387 7.85 39.24 -8.55
CA VAL A 387 7.53 39.64 -7.18
C VAL A 387 8.37 38.82 -6.20
N PHE A 388 9.12 39.46 -5.36
CA PHE A 388 9.93 38.84 -4.32
C PHE A 388 9.42 39.27 -2.96
N GLU A 389 9.38 38.36 -2.00
CA GLU A 389 9.25 38.66 -0.59
C GLU A 389 10.63 38.91 0.02
N MET A 390 10.72 39.93 0.89
CA MET A 390 11.89 40.13 1.71
C MET A 390 11.73 39.42 3.05
N ARG A 391 12.41 38.29 3.22
CA ARG A 391 12.38 37.51 4.45
C ARG A 391 13.80 37.30 4.96
N ASP A 392 14.06 37.69 6.22
CA ASP A 392 15.37 37.56 6.88
C ASP A 392 16.55 38.17 6.05
N GLY A 393 16.29 39.29 5.40
CA GLY A 393 17.28 39.99 4.57
C GLY A 393 17.57 39.33 3.21
N ARG A 394 16.79 38.35 2.82
CA ARG A 394 16.90 37.65 1.53
C ARG A 394 15.66 37.84 0.67
N MET A 395 15.90 37.95 -0.64
CA MET A 395 14.83 38.00 -1.64
C MET A 395 14.39 36.57 -2.02
N GLN A 396 13.15 36.25 -1.76
CA GLN A 396 12.54 34.97 -2.18
C GLN A 396 11.51 35.22 -3.29
N LEU A 397 11.69 34.59 -4.44
CA LEU A 397 10.74 34.73 -5.55
C LEU A 397 9.37 34.13 -5.14
N VAL A 398 8.33 34.96 -5.23
CA VAL A 398 6.95 34.59 -4.95
C VAL A 398 6.19 34.28 -6.22
N ARG A 399 6.32 35.17 -7.23
CA ARG A 399 5.62 35.00 -8.51
C ARG A 399 6.34 35.74 -9.64
N GLU A 400 6.32 35.15 -10.83
CA GLU A 400 6.76 35.80 -12.06
C GLU A 400 5.64 35.71 -13.09
N PHE A 401 5.30 36.84 -13.71
CA PHE A 401 4.17 36.92 -14.64
C PHE A 401 4.23 38.20 -15.50
N VAL A 402 3.38 38.27 -16.50
CA VAL A 402 3.12 39.49 -17.29
C VAL A 402 1.74 40.01 -16.88
N PRO A 403 1.67 41.11 -16.12
CA PRO A 403 0.38 41.65 -15.68
C PRO A 403 -0.51 42.06 -16.85
N ASN A 404 -1.83 42.02 -16.59
CA ASN A 404 -2.80 42.57 -17.53
C ASN A 404 -2.58 44.07 -17.69
N PRO A 405 -2.51 44.63 -18.95
CA PRO A 405 -2.35 46.05 -19.15
C PRO A 405 -3.46 46.92 -18.55
N ALA A 406 -4.66 46.38 -18.35
CA ALA A 406 -5.77 47.05 -17.69
C ALA A 406 -5.62 47.15 -16.16
N GLY A 407 -4.63 46.49 -15.59
CA GLY A 407 -4.36 46.36 -14.15
C GLY A 407 -4.44 44.90 -13.69
N GLU A 408 -3.76 44.58 -12.62
CA GLU A 408 -3.69 43.25 -12.02
C GLU A 408 -3.76 43.32 -10.49
N ASN A 409 -4.54 42.43 -9.89
CA ASN A 409 -4.64 42.32 -8.44
C ASN A 409 -4.02 41.03 -7.96
N LEU A 410 -3.12 41.10 -6.99
CA LEU A 410 -2.49 39.98 -6.34
C LEU A 410 -2.89 39.89 -4.88
N ILE A 411 -3.37 38.77 -4.45
CA ILE A 411 -3.61 38.48 -3.02
C ILE A 411 -2.30 37.94 -2.44
N LEU A 412 -1.72 38.69 -1.51
CA LEU A 412 -0.43 38.36 -0.89
C LEU A 412 -0.55 38.42 0.63
N MET A 413 0.21 37.55 1.28
CA MET A 413 0.35 37.65 2.75
C MET A 413 1.04 38.96 3.15
N PRO A 414 0.76 39.50 4.38
CA PRO A 414 1.42 40.69 4.85
C PRO A 414 2.94 40.54 4.89
N GLY A 415 3.65 41.57 4.44
CA GLY A 415 5.10 41.56 4.36
C GLY A 415 5.64 42.66 3.45
N ASP A 416 6.96 42.69 3.33
CA ASP A 416 7.68 43.62 2.44
C ASP A 416 8.04 42.89 1.14
N TYR A 417 7.70 43.53 0.03
CA TYR A 417 7.86 42.96 -1.30
C TYR A 417 8.69 43.88 -2.19
N ILE A 418 9.45 43.26 -3.09
CA ILE A 418 10.16 43.93 -4.15
C ILE A 418 9.66 43.43 -5.49
N LEU A 419 9.21 44.33 -6.35
CA LEU A 419 8.82 44.03 -7.71
C LEU A 419 9.95 44.44 -8.66
N LEU A 420 10.50 43.46 -9.35
CA LEU A 420 11.43 43.72 -10.46
C LEU A 420 10.68 43.79 -11.76
N VAL A 421 10.68 44.94 -12.40
CA VAL A 421 9.98 45.18 -13.67
C VAL A 421 11.01 45.20 -14.80
N ARG A 422 10.91 44.22 -15.69
CA ARG A 422 11.81 44.12 -16.85
C ARG A 422 11.28 44.97 -18.01
N PRO A 423 12.15 45.69 -18.76
CA PRO A 423 11.74 46.39 -19.96
C PRO A 423 11.23 45.41 -21.01
N SER A 424 10.32 45.84 -21.87
CA SER A 424 9.88 45.03 -23.00
C SER A 424 11.00 44.85 -24.03
N ALA A 425 10.97 43.78 -24.80
CA ALA A 425 11.99 43.44 -25.82
C ALA A 425 12.17 44.57 -26.86
N LYS A 426 11.20 45.49 -27.00
CA LYS A 426 11.24 46.67 -27.90
C LYS A 426 11.97 47.86 -27.27
N GLU A 427 12.23 47.86 -25.95
CA GLU A 427 12.84 48.97 -25.23
C GLU A 427 14.34 48.68 -24.90
N LYS A 428 15.17 48.61 -25.95
CA LYS A 428 16.55 48.12 -25.88
C LYS A 428 17.50 48.86 -24.90
N ASN A 429 17.10 50.03 -24.37
CA ASN A 429 17.96 50.88 -23.54
C ASN A 429 17.38 51.18 -22.15
N ARG A 430 16.40 50.46 -21.65
CA ARG A 430 15.86 50.68 -20.29
C ARG A 430 16.34 49.63 -19.32
N GLU A 431 16.75 50.09 -18.15
CA GLU A 431 17.17 49.23 -17.03
C GLU A 431 15.97 48.58 -16.36
N THR A 432 16.21 47.42 -15.73
CA THR A 432 15.26 46.81 -14.82
C THR A 432 14.97 47.77 -13.65
N ARG A 433 13.69 48.00 -13.39
CA ARG A 433 13.28 48.84 -12.25
C ARG A 433 12.93 47.96 -11.05
N SER A 434 13.30 48.46 -9.89
CA SER A 434 12.93 47.89 -8.59
C SER A 434 11.91 48.80 -7.92
N LEU A 435 10.79 48.23 -7.50
CA LEU A 435 9.73 48.93 -6.77
C LEU A 435 9.45 48.17 -5.48
N SER A 436 9.39 48.89 -4.36
CA SER A 436 9.08 48.32 -3.06
C SER A 436 7.61 48.51 -2.71
N ALA A 437 6.99 47.50 -2.10
CA ALA A 437 5.61 47.54 -1.64
C ALA A 437 5.51 46.85 -0.28
N THR A 438 4.95 47.50 0.70
CA THR A 438 4.56 46.86 1.98
C THR A 438 3.08 46.49 1.93
N ILE A 439 2.79 45.22 2.10
CA ILE A 439 1.45 44.69 2.15
C ILE A 439 1.02 44.55 3.61
N ALA A 440 -0.03 45.24 3.99
CA ALA A 440 -0.59 45.16 5.33
C ALA A 440 -1.82 44.26 5.37
N SER A 441 -2.02 43.55 6.50
CA SER A 441 -3.14 42.64 6.72
C SER A 441 -4.49 43.34 6.48
N GLY A 442 -5.29 42.78 5.56
CA GLY A 442 -6.62 43.26 5.20
C GLY A 442 -6.66 44.60 4.48
N LYS A 443 -5.53 45.13 3.97
CA LYS A 443 -5.44 46.41 3.26
C LYS A 443 -5.06 46.24 1.79
N GLN A 444 -5.41 47.25 1.00
CA GLN A 444 -5.00 47.38 -0.41
C GLN A 444 -3.77 48.31 -0.52
N THR A 445 -2.81 47.89 -1.33
CA THR A 445 -1.62 48.70 -1.66
C THR A 445 -1.57 48.85 -3.17
N ALA A 446 -1.65 50.07 -3.68
CA ALA A 446 -1.55 50.36 -5.12
C ALA A 446 -0.13 50.68 -5.54
N ILE A 447 0.30 50.19 -6.70
CA ILE A 447 1.62 50.45 -7.25
C ILE A 447 1.51 50.79 -8.75
N LYS A 448 2.25 51.82 -9.16
CA LYS A 448 2.34 52.21 -10.58
C LYS A 448 3.63 51.69 -11.19
N ILE A 449 3.47 50.99 -12.30
CA ILE A 449 4.57 50.51 -13.12
C ILE A 449 4.62 51.41 -14.39
N GLU A 450 5.37 52.47 -14.33
CA GLU A 450 5.57 53.36 -15.47
C GLU A 450 6.79 52.99 -16.32
#